data_2df4c0db225955cd7c9d28cc6bb64f1c
#
_entry.id   2df4c0db225955cd7c9d28cc6bb64f1c
#
_cell.length_a   1.000
_cell.length_b   1.000
_cell.length_c   1.000
_cell.angle_alpha   90.00
_cell.angle_beta   90.00
_cell.angle_gamma   90.00
#
_symmetry.space_group_name_H-M   'P 1'
#
loop_
_entity.id
_entity.type
_entity.pdbx_description
1 polymer ?
#
loop_
_entity_poly.entity_id
_entity_poly.type
_entity_poly.pdbx_seq_one_letter_code
_entity_poly.pdbx_strand_id
1 'polypeptide(L)'
;MNHPDWQLLAEKAALYLYPRRCPFCGAVLGRDAVQGTVCPACFEAADKRLVHLPPRLPETEHAFYALNSAVAAYYYSGEVRHAILACKRGGELWRARELADRMAVLIWGAMPSQTPGRRPAALAPVGMPRYHYIVPVPPREPLPGTAGMPLLLARRLGILIQTPVLAPLYSTKPLQPQKELTRAERLANKKDAYACRPGTDLSGKRVLLVDDIITTGATVSACALALQQAGAYEITAAAVAATEELPKSLQKSTEKRK
;
A
#
# COMPACT_ATOMS: atom_id res chain seq x y z
N MET A 1 18.33 30.07 25.61
CA MET A 1 18.41 30.40 24.18
C MET A 1 18.03 29.16 23.42
N ASN A 2 16.81 29.10 22.87
CA ASN A 2 16.37 27.95 22.09
C ASN A 2 17.14 27.96 20.76
N HIS A 3 17.95 26.92 20.54
CA HIS A 3 18.57 26.71 19.23
C HIS A 3 17.45 26.58 18.19
N PRO A 4 17.52 27.29 17.06
CA PRO A 4 16.54 27.12 15.99
C PRO A 4 16.59 25.66 15.54
N ASP A 5 15.40 25.04 15.45
CA ASP A 5 15.27 23.66 14.98
C ASP A 5 15.57 23.62 13.47
N TRP A 6 16.84 23.38 13.16
CA TRP A 6 17.36 23.32 11.78
C TRP A 6 16.63 22.30 10.92
N GLN A 7 16.10 21.25 11.51
CA GLN A 7 15.31 20.27 10.79
C GLN A 7 13.98 20.89 10.33
N LEU A 8 13.34 21.66 11.19
CA LEU A 8 12.11 22.38 10.84
C LEU A 8 12.34 23.47 9.77
N LEU A 9 13.47 24.16 9.82
CA LEU A 9 13.84 25.14 8.81
C LEU A 9 14.16 24.46 7.47
N ALA A 10 14.89 23.36 7.48
CA ALA A 10 15.19 22.57 6.30
C ALA A 10 13.92 21.97 5.67
N GLU A 11 12.99 21.45 6.48
CA GLU A 11 11.68 20.98 5.98
C GLU A 11 10.88 22.11 5.34
N LYS A 12 10.84 23.30 5.97
CA LYS A 12 10.16 24.47 5.39
C LYS A 12 10.80 24.91 4.07
N ALA A 13 12.13 24.95 4.01
CA ALA A 13 12.84 25.31 2.77
C ALA A 13 12.59 24.25 1.67
N ALA A 14 12.61 22.95 2.01
CA ALA A 14 12.31 21.88 1.07
C ALA A 14 10.89 21.97 0.51
N LEU A 15 9.93 22.46 1.30
CA LEU A 15 8.54 22.62 0.86
C LEU A 15 8.33 23.78 -0.12
N TYR A 16 9.16 24.82 -0.06
CA TYR A 16 9.16 25.88 -1.08
C TYR A 16 9.70 25.37 -2.43
N LEU A 17 10.70 24.48 -2.40
CA LEU A 17 11.29 23.89 -3.61
C LEU A 17 10.47 22.69 -4.13
N TYR A 18 9.90 21.90 -3.23
CA TYR A 18 9.13 20.71 -3.51
C TYR A 18 7.81 20.70 -2.73
N PRO A 19 6.84 21.55 -3.13
CA PRO A 19 5.56 21.62 -2.44
C PRO A 19 4.84 20.26 -2.51
N ARG A 20 4.14 19.95 -1.43
CA ARG A 20 3.28 18.75 -1.40
C ARG A 20 2.19 18.87 -2.46
N ARG A 21 1.87 17.75 -3.07
CA ARG A 21 0.88 17.66 -4.14
C ARG A 21 -0.21 16.68 -3.80
N CYS A 22 -1.40 16.94 -4.28
CA CYS A 22 -2.50 16.00 -4.20
C CYS A 22 -2.13 14.70 -4.94
N PRO A 23 -2.21 13.51 -4.29
CA PRO A 23 -1.84 12.25 -4.91
C PRO A 23 -2.68 11.92 -6.15
N PHE A 24 -3.88 12.48 -6.27
CA PHE A 24 -4.80 12.19 -7.35
C PHE A 24 -4.62 13.10 -8.58
N CYS A 25 -4.69 14.42 -8.42
CA CYS A 25 -4.62 15.36 -9.52
C CYS A 25 -3.26 16.06 -9.69
N GLY A 26 -2.36 15.96 -8.71
CA GLY A 26 -1.06 16.63 -8.75
C GLY A 26 -1.07 18.13 -8.36
N ALA A 27 -2.23 18.71 -8.06
CA ALA A 27 -2.32 20.08 -7.59
C ALA A 27 -1.52 20.29 -6.29
N VAL A 28 -0.90 21.44 -6.14
CA VAL A 28 -0.19 21.81 -4.90
C VAL A 28 -1.20 21.88 -3.75
N LEU A 29 -0.88 21.23 -2.64
CA LEU A 29 -1.72 21.23 -1.45
C LEU A 29 -1.55 22.55 -0.68
N GLY A 30 -2.64 23.31 -0.59
CA GLY A 30 -2.77 24.53 0.17
C GLY A 30 -3.24 24.31 1.60
N ARG A 31 -3.67 25.41 2.25
CA ARG A 31 -4.25 25.38 3.60
C ARG A 31 -5.61 24.69 3.67
N ASP A 32 -6.29 24.61 2.56
CA ASP A 32 -7.58 23.98 2.34
C ASP A 32 -7.50 22.44 2.14
N ALA A 33 -6.28 21.90 2.13
CA ALA A 33 -6.06 20.47 1.95
C ALA A 33 -6.77 19.65 3.04
N VAL A 34 -7.70 18.79 2.61
CA VAL A 34 -8.47 17.94 3.51
C VAL A 34 -7.55 16.91 4.17
N GLN A 35 -7.59 16.86 5.51
CA GLN A 35 -6.69 16.04 6.31
C GLN A 35 -5.21 16.25 5.96
N GLY A 36 -4.85 17.41 5.39
CA GLY A 36 -3.49 17.75 4.97
C GLY A 36 -2.92 16.88 3.84
N THR A 37 -3.72 16.04 3.19
CA THR A 37 -3.24 15.03 2.25
C THR A 37 -3.89 15.04 0.87
N VAL A 38 -5.06 15.67 0.72
CA VAL A 38 -5.84 15.67 -0.53
C VAL A 38 -6.44 17.06 -0.75
N CYS A 39 -6.50 17.55 -1.99
CA CYS A 39 -7.22 18.78 -2.30
C CYS A 39 -8.76 18.58 -2.21
N PRO A 40 -9.55 19.63 -1.93
CA PRO A 40 -11.00 19.49 -1.74
C PRO A 40 -11.71 18.85 -2.92
N ALA A 41 -11.33 19.22 -4.16
CA ALA A 41 -11.95 18.66 -5.37
C ALA A 41 -11.75 17.15 -5.52
N CYS A 42 -10.56 16.64 -5.19
CA CYS A 42 -10.30 15.20 -5.25
C CYS A 42 -10.81 14.46 -4.02
N PHE A 43 -10.95 15.13 -2.88
CA PHE A 43 -11.44 14.50 -1.67
C PHE A 43 -12.84 13.93 -1.88
N GLU A 44 -13.76 14.73 -2.39
CA GLU A 44 -15.14 14.29 -2.64
C GLU A 44 -15.21 13.09 -3.61
N ALA A 45 -14.40 13.11 -4.68
CA ALA A 45 -14.35 12.04 -5.64
C ALA A 45 -13.71 10.75 -5.07
N ALA A 46 -12.63 10.88 -4.28
CA ALA A 46 -11.92 9.77 -3.68
C ALA A 46 -12.67 9.19 -2.48
N ASP A 47 -13.40 10.01 -1.72
CA ASP A 47 -14.19 9.57 -0.56
C ASP A 47 -15.26 8.55 -0.95
N LYS A 48 -15.88 8.71 -2.11
CA LYS A 48 -16.82 7.73 -2.69
C LYS A 48 -16.19 6.36 -2.98
N ARG A 49 -14.86 6.25 -2.95
CA ARG A 49 -14.09 5.04 -3.23
C ARG A 49 -13.40 4.47 -1.99
N LEU A 50 -13.72 4.98 -0.81
CA LEU A 50 -13.22 4.42 0.45
C LEU A 50 -13.72 2.99 0.62
N VAL A 51 -12.83 2.10 1.03
CA VAL A 51 -13.23 0.78 1.53
C VAL A 51 -13.99 0.98 2.84
N HIS A 52 -14.99 0.15 3.09
CA HIS A 52 -15.84 0.25 4.29
C HIS A 52 -15.01 0.38 5.57
N LEU A 53 -15.47 1.21 6.49
CA LEU A 53 -14.85 1.35 7.79
C LEU A 53 -15.27 0.21 8.74
N PRO A 54 -14.32 -0.47 9.40
CA PRO A 54 -12.87 -0.37 9.23
C PRO A 54 -12.46 -0.84 7.82
N PRO A 55 -11.34 -0.35 7.25
CA PRO A 55 -10.94 -0.65 5.86
C PRO A 55 -10.42 -2.09 5.67
N ARG A 56 -11.12 -3.06 6.25
CA ARG A 56 -10.80 -4.48 6.18
C ARG A 56 -11.45 -5.10 4.94
N LEU A 57 -10.66 -5.84 4.19
CA LEU A 57 -11.14 -6.53 3.00
C LEU A 57 -11.88 -7.82 3.40
N PRO A 58 -13.08 -8.07 2.83
CA PRO A 58 -13.82 -9.30 3.09
C PRO A 58 -13.11 -10.52 2.50
N GLU A 59 -13.05 -11.61 3.25
CA GLU A 59 -12.52 -12.88 2.77
C GLU A 59 -13.37 -13.49 1.65
N THR A 60 -14.66 -13.15 1.63
CA THR A 60 -15.61 -13.62 0.61
C THR A 60 -15.35 -13.05 -0.78
N GLU A 61 -14.73 -11.88 -0.85
CA GLU A 61 -14.40 -11.20 -2.12
C GLU A 61 -12.99 -11.51 -2.61
N HIS A 62 -12.12 -12.06 -1.74
CA HIS A 62 -10.72 -12.30 -2.02
C HIS A 62 -10.31 -13.72 -1.61
N ALA A 63 -9.52 -14.36 -2.44
CA ALA A 63 -8.98 -15.70 -2.16
C ALA A 63 -7.75 -15.61 -1.24
N PHE A 64 -7.93 -15.12 -0.01
CA PHE A 64 -6.85 -15.02 0.96
C PHE A 64 -6.50 -16.40 1.56
N TYR A 65 -5.21 -16.65 1.69
CA TYR A 65 -4.64 -17.74 2.49
C TYR A 65 -3.32 -17.23 3.11
N ALA A 66 -2.93 -17.83 4.23
CA ALA A 66 -1.72 -17.45 4.97
C ALA A 66 -1.70 -15.99 5.49
N LEU A 67 -2.81 -15.29 5.47
CA LEU A 67 -2.99 -13.95 6.02
C LEU A 67 -3.92 -13.99 7.23
N ASN A 68 -3.63 -13.17 8.25
CA ASN A 68 -4.52 -12.95 9.38
C ASN A 68 -5.55 -11.86 9.07
N SER A 69 -5.17 -10.87 8.27
CA SER A 69 -6.08 -9.82 7.80
C SER A 69 -5.51 -9.13 6.56
N ALA A 70 -6.40 -8.46 5.82
CA ALA A 70 -6.04 -7.59 4.72
C ALA A 70 -6.86 -6.29 4.78
N VAL A 71 -6.22 -5.17 4.47
CA VAL A 71 -6.83 -3.85 4.48
C VAL A 71 -6.44 -3.08 3.22
N ALA A 72 -7.33 -2.21 2.76
CA ALA A 72 -7.02 -1.25 1.71
C ALA A 72 -7.70 0.08 2.02
N ALA A 73 -7.09 1.18 1.58
CA ALA A 73 -7.67 2.50 1.78
C ALA A 73 -8.83 2.78 0.82
N TYR A 74 -8.73 2.32 -0.42
CA TYR A 74 -9.66 2.65 -1.49
C TYR A 74 -10.03 1.44 -2.36
N TYR A 75 -11.14 1.57 -3.09
CA TYR A 75 -11.41 0.72 -4.25
C TYR A 75 -10.62 1.20 -5.47
N TYR A 76 -10.10 0.26 -6.25
CA TYR A 76 -9.26 0.51 -7.43
C TYR A 76 -10.08 0.98 -8.63
N SER A 77 -10.49 2.23 -8.62
CA SER A 77 -11.27 2.85 -9.70
C SER A 77 -10.99 4.35 -9.81
N GLY A 78 -11.39 4.98 -10.91
CA GLY A 78 -11.33 6.43 -11.13
C GLY A 78 -9.97 7.06 -10.80
N GLU A 79 -9.99 8.10 -9.99
CA GLU A 79 -8.82 8.93 -9.62
C GLU A 79 -7.75 8.11 -8.89
N VAL A 80 -8.16 7.14 -8.06
CA VAL A 80 -7.25 6.25 -7.33
C VAL A 80 -6.48 5.38 -8.32
N ARG A 81 -7.18 4.79 -9.30
CA ARG A 81 -6.56 4.00 -10.37
C ARG A 81 -5.58 4.85 -11.18
N HIS A 82 -5.96 6.07 -11.56
CA HIS A 82 -5.08 6.99 -12.30
C HIS A 82 -3.82 7.33 -11.51
N ALA A 83 -3.93 7.64 -10.22
CA ALA A 83 -2.79 7.97 -9.37
C ALA A 83 -1.78 6.80 -9.27
N ILE A 84 -2.28 5.58 -9.09
CA ILE A 84 -1.43 4.38 -9.01
C ILE A 84 -0.75 4.11 -10.35
N LEU A 85 -1.46 4.24 -11.47
CA LEU A 85 -0.89 4.04 -12.80
C LEU A 85 0.13 5.11 -13.15
N ALA A 86 -0.09 6.38 -12.82
CA ALA A 86 0.86 7.47 -13.01
C ALA A 86 2.15 7.22 -12.21
N CYS A 87 2.04 6.69 -10.98
CA CYS A 87 3.20 6.28 -10.20
C CYS A 87 3.97 5.12 -10.85
N LYS A 88 3.26 4.07 -11.31
CA LYS A 88 3.89 2.85 -11.86
C LYS A 88 4.49 3.04 -13.24
N ARG A 89 3.82 3.78 -14.12
CA ARG A 89 4.15 3.89 -15.55
C ARG A 89 4.57 5.27 -15.98
N GLY A 90 4.07 6.30 -15.30
CA GLY A 90 4.33 7.71 -15.61
C GLY A 90 5.58 8.29 -14.95
N GLY A 91 6.33 7.51 -14.16
CA GLY A 91 7.52 7.99 -13.46
C GLY A 91 7.23 8.96 -12.30
N GLU A 92 5.96 9.17 -11.93
CA GLU A 92 5.56 10.09 -10.87
C GLU A 92 5.70 9.44 -9.48
N LEU A 93 6.92 8.98 -9.15
CA LEU A 93 7.23 8.24 -7.91
C LEU A 93 6.90 9.02 -6.63
N TRP A 94 6.84 10.35 -6.71
CA TRP A 94 6.42 11.20 -5.60
C TRP A 94 5.01 10.86 -5.09
N ARG A 95 4.12 10.38 -5.97
CA ARG A 95 2.75 9.96 -5.60
C ARG A 95 2.74 8.83 -4.59
N ALA A 96 3.70 7.90 -4.65
CA ALA A 96 3.78 6.82 -3.67
C ALA A 96 3.90 7.35 -2.24
N ARG A 97 4.66 8.44 -2.04
CA ARG A 97 4.83 9.07 -0.75
C ARG A 97 3.55 9.73 -0.25
N GLU A 98 2.84 10.44 -1.12
CA GLU A 98 1.57 11.09 -0.78
C GLU A 98 0.45 10.07 -0.55
N LEU A 99 0.43 8.98 -1.32
CA LEU A 99 -0.51 7.87 -1.12
C LEU A 99 -0.24 7.12 0.18
N ALA A 100 1.03 6.94 0.58
CA ALA A 100 1.36 6.35 1.88
C ALA A 100 0.91 7.24 3.04
N ASP A 101 1.07 8.56 2.94
CA ASP A 101 0.55 9.52 3.92
C ASP A 101 -0.98 9.37 4.04
N ARG A 102 -1.67 9.20 2.91
CA ARG A 102 -3.11 8.99 2.89
C ARG A 102 -3.52 7.62 3.48
N MET A 103 -2.80 6.55 3.16
CA MET A 103 -2.99 5.24 3.79
C MET A 103 -2.86 5.33 5.31
N ALA A 104 -1.83 6.02 5.80
CA ALA A 104 -1.60 6.17 7.23
C ALA A 104 -2.76 6.88 7.95
N VAL A 105 -3.34 7.91 7.32
CA VAL A 105 -4.52 8.61 7.84
C VAL A 105 -5.74 7.70 7.86
N LEU A 106 -6.02 6.99 6.76
CA LEU A 106 -7.25 6.21 6.61
C LEU A 106 -7.24 4.88 7.36
N ILE A 107 -6.10 4.17 7.32
CA ILE A 107 -6.02 2.81 7.86
C ILE A 107 -5.63 2.83 9.34
N TRP A 108 -4.74 3.74 9.72
CA TRP A 108 -4.20 3.78 11.10
C TRP A 108 -4.56 5.03 11.87
N GLY A 109 -5.36 5.93 11.31
CA GLY A 109 -5.79 7.16 11.99
C GLY A 109 -4.64 8.13 12.27
N ALA A 110 -3.57 8.12 11.46
CA ALA A 110 -2.49 9.07 11.60
C ALA A 110 -3.05 10.51 11.59
N MET A 111 -2.60 11.34 12.54
CA MET A 111 -3.10 12.71 12.66
C MET A 111 -2.58 13.55 11.49
N PRO A 112 -3.48 14.08 10.65
CA PRO A 112 -3.10 14.98 9.60
C PRO A 112 -2.49 16.24 10.23
N SER A 113 -1.40 16.75 9.63
CA SER A 113 -0.88 18.04 10.04
C SER A 113 -1.80 19.14 9.56
N GLN A 114 -2.23 20.00 10.47
CA GLN A 114 -2.98 21.22 10.12
C GLN A 114 -2.06 22.38 9.64
N THR A 115 -0.75 22.20 9.78
CA THR A 115 0.22 23.19 9.29
C THR A 115 0.46 22.96 7.80
N PRO A 116 0.28 23.98 6.93
CA PRO A 116 0.55 23.86 5.50
C PRO A 116 1.92 23.28 5.23
N GLY A 117 1.98 22.28 4.38
CA GLY A 117 3.23 21.63 4.01
C GLY A 117 3.82 20.65 5.02
N ARG A 118 3.31 20.57 6.22
CA ARG A 118 3.78 19.57 7.20
C ARG A 118 3.15 18.22 6.92
N ARG A 119 3.96 17.17 6.94
CA ARG A 119 3.46 15.80 6.77
C ARG A 119 2.73 15.33 8.02
N PRO A 120 1.82 14.33 7.89
CA PRO A 120 1.16 13.73 9.04
C PRO A 120 2.17 13.36 10.12
N ALA A 121 1.84 13.67 11.37
CA ALA A 121 2.65 13.28 12.49
C ALA A 121 2.66 11.74 12.62
N ALA A 122 3.81 11.17 12.95
CA ALA A 122 3.88 9.78 13.36
C ALA A 122 3.00 9.60 14.60
N LEU A 123 2.13 8.60 14.56
CA LEU A 123 1.42 8.15 15.74
C LEU A 123 2.01 6.82 16.18
N ALA A 124 2.32 6.72 17.47
CA ALA A 124 2.30 5.44 18.14
C ALA A 124 0.81 5.19 18.49
N PRO A 125 0.06 4.39 17.69
CA PRO A 125 -1.36 4.23 17.95
C PRO A 125 -1.55 3.49 19.27
N VAL A 126 -2.26 4.11 20.18
CA VAL A 126 -2.72 3.44 21.39
C VAL A 126 -3.73 2.38 20.94
N GLY A 127 -3.46 1.10 21.23
CA GLY A 127 -4.37 -0.01 20.92
C GLY A 127 -4.22 -0.65 19.53
N MET A 128 -3.31 -0.20 18.68
CA MET A 128 -3.02 -0.90 17.41
C MET A 128 -2.02 -2.07 17.59
N PRO A 129 -2.16 -3.14 16.79
CA PRO A 129 -1.15 -4.18 16.77
C PRO A 129 0.20 -3.56 16.36
N ARG A 130 1.21 -3.71 17.22
CA ARG A 130 2.57 -3.26 16.87
C ARG A 130 3.19 -4.29 15.94
N TYR A 131 3.41 -3.90 14.69
CA TYR A 131 4.19 -4.70 13.76
C TYR A 131 5.67 -4.63 14.14
N HIS A 132 6.38 -5.75 13.98
CA HIS A 132 7.83 -5.79 14.15
C HIS A 132 8.54 -5.31 12.89
N TYR A 133 7.96 -5.61 11.74
CA TYR A 133 8.50 -5.24 10.43
C TYR A 133 7.39 -4.87 9.44
N ILE A 134 7.72 -3.95 8.54
CA ILE A 134 6.98 -3.73 7.30
C ILE A 134 7.76 -4.40 6.19
N VAL A 135 7.09 -5.25 5.42
CA VAL A 135 7.66 -5.97 4.29
C VAL A 135 6.97 -5.54 3.00
N PRO A 136 7.68 -4.95 2.04
CA PRO A 136 7.09 -4.65 0.73
C PRO A 136 6.96 -5.93 -0.11
N VAL A 137 5.86 -6.05 -0.87
CA VAL A 137 5.75 -7.03 -1.93
C VAL A 137 6.81 -6.73 -2.99
N PRO A 138 7.67 -7.70 -3.36
CA PRO A 138 8.69 -7.47 -4.36
C PRO A 138 8.07 -7.32 -5.77
N PRO A 139 8.66 -6.50 -6.64
CA PRO A 139 8.26 -6.46 -8.04
C PRO A 139 8.51 -7.82 -8.71
N ARG A 140 7.62 -8.23 -9.61
CA ARG A 140 7.79 -9.47 -10.37
C ARG A 140 9.00 -9.40 -11.30
N GLU A 141 9.20 -8.26 -11.89
CA GLU A 141 10.34 -7.95 -12.77
C GLU A 141 11.06 -6.73 -12.17
N PRO A 142 12.15 -6.95 -11.43
CA PRO A 142 12.91 -5.85 -10.88
C PRO A 142 13.65 -5.12 -12.02
N LEU A 143 13.28 -3.87 -12.24
CA LEU A 143 14.07 -2.99 -13.10
C LEU A 143 15.29 -2.50 -12.32
N PRO A 144 16.52 -2.66 -12.85
CA PRO A 144 17.74 -2.21 -12.19
C PRO A 144 17.64 -0.71 -11.81
N GLY A 145 17.99 -0.38 -10.58
CA GLY A 145 18.02 1.00 -10.10
C GLY A 145 16.66 1.63 -9.78
N THR A 146 15.54 0.91 -9.94
CA THR A 146 14.21 1.44 -9.62
C THR A 146 13.62 0.80 -8.37
N ALA A 147 13.14 1.65 -7.46
CA ALA A 147 12.35 1.18 -6.32
C ALA A 147 10.90 0.98 -6.77
N GLY A 148 10.37 -0.23 -6.64
CA GLY A 148 8.95 -0.50 -6.89
C GLY A 148 8.05 0.31 -5.94
N MET A 149 6.84 0.61 -6.37
CA MET A 149 5.87 1.37 -5.58
C MET A 149 5.64 0.77 -4.18
N PRO A 150 5.51 -0.57 -3.96
CA PRO A 150 5.35 -1.13 -2.62
C PRO A 150 6.51 -0.80 -1.67
N LEU A 151 7.76 -0.75 -2.16
CA LEU A 151 8.92 -0.37 -1.35
C LEU A 151 8.87 1.11 -0.94
N LEU A 152 8.45 2.00 -1.84
CA LEU A 152 8.31 3.43 -1.53
C LEU A 152 7.20 3.66 -0.50
N LEU A 153 6.07 2.96 -0.65
CA LEU A 153 4.98 2.96 0.33
C LEU A 153 5.47 2.47 1.70
N ALA A 154 6.13 1.31 1.74
CA ALA A 154 6.63 0.69 2.95
C ALA A 154 7.62 1.60 3.70
N ARG A 155 8.58 2.23 3.00
CA ARG A 155 9.53 3.17 3.58
C ARG A 155 8.84 4.37 4.23
N ARG A 156 7.84 4.93 3.55
CA ARG A 156 7.12 6.08 4.09
C ARG A 156 6.24 5.67 5.28
N LEU A 157 5.52 4.56 5.18
CA LEU A 157 4.73 4.01 6.28
C LEU A 157 5.61 3.69 7.49
N GLY A 158 6.83 3.15 7.27
CA GLY A 158 7.78 2.86 8.34
C GLY A 158 8.11 4.07 9.21
N ILE A 159 8.25 5.24 8.59
CA ILE A 159 8.44 6.51 9.31
C ILE A 159 7.17 6.89 10.08
N LEU A 160 5.99 6.75 9.45
CA LEU A 160 4.72 7.21 10.02
C LEU A 160 4.25 6.36 11.20
N ILE A 161 4.39 5.04 11.10
CA ILE A 161 3.98 4.09 12.15
C ILE A 161 5.16 3.57 12.99
N GLN A 162 6.35 4.20 12.85
CA GLN A 162 7.56 3.90 13.62
C GLN A 162 7.94 2.41 13.61
N THR A 163 7.87 1.79 12.43
CA THR A 163 8.14 0.37 12.24
C THR A 163 9.24 0.17 11.18
N PRO A 164 10.29 -0.61 11.47
CA PRO A 164 11.38 -0.84 10.53
C PRO A 164 10.91 -1.59 9.28
N VAL A 165 11.51 -1.25 8.13
CA VAL A 165 11.25 -1.89 6.85
C VAL A 165 12.30 -2.97 6.60
N LEU A 166 11.83 -4.19 6.33
CA LEU A 166 12.66 -5.32 5.93
C LEU A 166 12.20 -5.82 4.56
N ALA A 167 13.11 -6.06 3.63
CA ALA A 167 12.79 -6.54 2.29
C ALA A 167 13.41 -7.94 2.03
N PRO A 168 12.92 -8.99 2.70
CA PRO A 168 13.47 -10.34 2.60
C PRO A 168 12.94 -11.08 1.37
N LEU A 169 11.77 -10.69 0.88
CA LEU A 169 11.07 -11.39 -0.20
C LEU A 169 11.72 -11.15 -1.57
N TYR A 170 11.71 -12.21 -2.38
CA TYR A 170 12.04 -12.12 -3.80
C TYR A 170 11.12 -13.04 -4.63
N SER A 171 10.96 -12.74 -5.91
CA SER A 171 10.23 -13.60 -6.85
C SER A 171 11.11 -14.77 -7.29
N THR A 172 10.62 -15.99 -7.18
CA THR A 172 11.38 -17.21 -7.51
C THR A 172 11.32 -17.59 -8.99
N LYS A 173 10.29 -17.11 -9.71
CA LYS A 173 10.05 -17.52 -11.11
C LYS A 173 9.87 -16.32 -12.02
N PRO A 174 10.55 -16.28 -13.19
CA PRO A 174 10.12 -15.43 -14.28
C PRO A 174 8.73 -15.89 -14.76
N LEU A 175 7.89 -14.92 -15.14
CA LEU A 175 6.57 -15.20 -15.69
C LEU A 175 6.70 -16.03 -16.97
N GLN A 176 6.41 -17.34 -16.91
CA GLN A 176 6.08 -18.06 -18.13
C GLN A 176 4.68 -17.66 -18.61
N PRO A 177 4.46 -17.46 -19.92
CA PRO A 177 3.15 -17.18 -20.47
C PRO A 177 2.17 -18.30 -20.12
N GLN A 178 1.11 -17.97 -19.37
CA GLN A 178 0.19 -18.94 -18.75
C GLN A 178 -0.84 -19.50 -19.75
N LYS A 179 -0.48 -19.82 -21.00
CA LYS A 179 -1.48 -20.24 -22.00
C LYS A 179 -1.99 -21.69 -21.83
N GLU A 180 -1.34 -22.54 -21.02
CA GLU A 180 -1.67 -23.99 -21.01
C GLU A 180 -1.86 -24.62 -19.62
N LEU A 181 -1.94 -23.86 -18.53
CA LEU A 181 -2.06 -24.44 -17.19
C LEU A 181 -3.52 -24.55 -16.73
N THR A 182 -3.87 -25.68 -16.13
CA THR A 182 -5.14 -25.90 -15.45
C THR A 182 -5.30 -24.97 -14.23
N ARG A 183 -6.53 -24.82 -13.73
CA ARG A 183 -6.81 -23.99 -12.55
C ARG A 183 -6.05 -24.46 -11.30
N ALA A 184 -5.89 -25.76 -11.12
CA ALA A 184 -5.15 -26.36 -10.00
C ALA A 184 -3.63 -26.10 -10.11
N GLU A 185 -3.06 -26.24 -11.30
CA GLU A 185 -1.63 -25.95 -11.57
C GLU A 185 -1.33 -24.45 -11.43
N ARG A 186 -2.27 -23.56 -11.81
CA ARG A 186 -2.14 -22.12 -11.56
C ARG A 186 -2.11 -21.79 -10.07
N LEU A 187 -2.89 -22.50 -9.26
CA LEU A 187 -2.92 -22.33 -7.80
C LEU A 187 -1.64 -22.85 -7.13
N ALA A 188 -1.17 -24.02 -7.55
CA ALA A 188 0.08 -24.62 -7.08
C ALA A 188 1.30 -23.77 -7.49
N ASN A 189 1.39 -23.35 -8.74
CA ASN A 189 2.46 -22.51 -9.24
C ASN A 189 2.52 -21.11 -8.60
N LYS A 190 1.39 -20.62 -8.05
CA LYS A 190 1.36 -19.34 -7.34
C LYS A 190 1.90 -19.46 -5.91
N LYS A 191 1.76 -20.62 -5.25
CA LYS A 191 2.24 -20.80 -3.87
C LYS A 191 3.76 -20.66 -3.76
N ASP A 192 4.51 -21.09 -4.76
CA ASP A 192 5.98 -21.06 -4.78
C ASP A 192 6.56 -19.87 -5.55
N ALA A 193 5.71 -18.86 -5.85
CA ALA A 193 6.13 -17.72 -6.66
C ALA A 193 7.05 -16.73 -5.91
N TYR A 194 7.08 -16.81 -4.60
CA TYR A 194 7.88 -15.95 -3.74
C TYR A 194 8.59 -16.76 -2.65
N ALA A 195 9.78 -16.31 -2.25
CA ALA A 195 10.54 -16.88 -1.15
C ALA A 195 11.22 -15.78 -0.32
N CYS A 196 11.59 -16.10 0.90
CA CYS A 196 12.46 -15.28 1.70
C CYS A 196 13.93 -15.59 1.41
N ARG A 197 14.78 -14.58 1.47
CA ARG A 197 16.23 -14.75 1.35
C ARG A 197 16.74 -15.70 2.43
N PRO A 198 17.73 -16.55 2.12
CA PRO A 198 18.36 -17.45 3.10
C PRO A 198 18.80 -16.69 4.36
N GLY A 199 18.60 -17.29 5.52
CA GLY A 199 18.93 -16.68 6.80
C GLY A 199 17.91 -15.66 7.32
N THR A 200 16.79 -15.45 6.64
CA THR A 200 15.68 -14.64 7.18
C THR A 200 15.01 -15.41 8.32
N ASP A 201 15.02 -14.84 9.51
CA ASP A 201 14.30 -15.35 10.68
C ASP A 201 13.24 -14.34 11.13
N LEU A 202 11.98 -14.74 11.02
CA LEU A 202 10.81 -13.98 11.45
C LEU A 202 10.06 -14.67 12.59
N SER A 203 10.70 -15.59 13.33
CA SER A 203 10.08 -16.37 14.39
C SER A 203 9.40 -15.47 15.43
N GLY A 204 8.07 -15.68 15.58
CA GLY A 204 7.23 -14.90 16.50
C GLY A 204 6.99 -13.45 16.10
N LYS A 205 7.36 -13.02 14.90
CA LYS A 205 7.20 -11.62 14.46
C LYS A 205 5.81 -11.38 13.84
N ARG A 206 5.28 -10.18 14.11
CA ARG A 206 4.12 -9.63 13.40
C ARG A 206 4.61 -8.79 12.23
N VAL A 207 4.10 -9.05 11.04
CA VAL A 207 4.55 -8.44 9.80
C VAL A 207 3.38 -7.68 9.14
N LEU A 208 3.66 -6.44 8.72
CA LEU A 208 2.81 -5.69 7.82
C LEU A 208 3.32 -5.86 6.40
N LEU A 209 2.61 -6.62 5.58
CA LEU A 209 2.93 -6.82 4.17
C LEU A 209 2.28 -5.70 3.33
N VAL A 210 3.07 -4.93 2.59
CA VAL A 210 2.58 -3.75 1.85
C VAL A 210 2.64 -3.98 0.35
N ASP A 211 1.51 -3.75 -0.31
CA ASP A 211 1.37 -3.74 -1.77
C ASP A 211 0.74 -2.43 -2.24
N ASP A 212 0.72 -2.18 -3.53
CA ASP A 212 0.02 -1.04 -4.12
C ASP A 212 -1.46 -1.35 -4.40
N ILE A 213 -1.76 -2.55 -4.91
CA ILE A 213 -3.12 -3.00 -5.24
C ILE A 213 -3.31 -4.45 -4.83
N ILE A 214 -4.34 -4.71 -4.04
CA ILE A 214 -4.84 -6.07 -3.80
C ILE A 214 -5.98 -6.34 -4.81
N THR A 215 -5.75 -7.30 -5.72
CA THR A 215 -6.78 -7.77 -6.66
C THR A 215 -7.45 -9.03 -6.11
N THR A 216 -7.09 -10.20 -6.57
CA THR A 216 -7.61 -11.48 -6.06
C THR A 216 -6.99 -11.88 -4.71
N GLY A 217 -6.03 -11.15 -4.20
CA GLY A 217 -5.28 -11.51 -3.00
C GLY A 217 -4.19 -12.57 -3.20
N ALA A 218 -4.07 -13.14 -4.41
CA ALA A 218 -3.14 -14.24 -4.66
C ALA A 218 -1.66 -13.86 -4.46
N THR A 219 -1.26 -12.64 -4.82
CA THR A 219 0.11 -12.15 -4.64
C THR A 219 0.46 -12.00 -3.18
N VAL A 220 -0.37 -11.28 -2.42
CA VAL A 220 -0.14 -11.06 -0.99
C VAL A 220 -0.20 -12.37 -0.21
N SER A 221 -1.07 -13.31 -0.60
CA SER A 221 -1.15 -14.63 0.02
C SER A 221 0.09 -15.49 -0.24
N ALA A 222 0.63 -15.47 -1.46
CA ALA A 222 1.87 -16.17 -1.79
C ALA A 222 3.08 -15.57 -1.03
N CYS A 223 3.16 -14.25 -0.93
CA CYS A 223 4.16 -13.57 -0.10
C CYS A 223 4.01 -13.91 1.38
N ALA A 224 2.76 -13.95 1.89
CA ALA A 224 2.47 -14.31 3.27
C ALA A 224 2.90 -15.75 3.58
N LEU A 225 2.66 -16.69 2.68
CA LEU A 225 3.12 -18.08 2.85
C LEU A 225 4.64 -18.15 2.99
N ALA A 226 5.39 -17.42 2.15
CA ALA A 226 6.85 -17.36 2.25
C ALA A 226 7.32 -16.74 3.58
N LEU A 227 6.60 -15.73 4.10
CA LEU A 227 6.88 -15.13 5.41
C LEU A 227 6.55 -16.07 6.56
N GLN A 228 5.47 -16.86 6.48
CA GLN A 228 5.15 -17.92 7.46
C GLN A 228 6.21 -19.00 7.48
N GLN A 229 6.71 -19.43 6.32
CA GLN A 229 7.81 -20.38 6.22
C GLN A 229 9.11 -19.85 6.86
N ALA A 230 9.30 -18.53 6.89
CA ALA A 230 10.38 -17.87 7.62
C ALA A 230 10.05 -17.62 9.11
N GLY A 231 8.92 -18.13 9.62
CA GLY A 231 8.55 -18.10 11.04
C GLY A 231 7.62 -16.95 11.45
N ALA A 232 7.11 -16.14 10.52
CA ALA A 232 6.21 -15.04 10.87
C ALA A 232 4.94 -15.57 11.56
N TYR A 233 4.60 -14.99 12.72
CA TYR A 233 3.47 -15.38 13.55
C TYR A 233 2.14 -14.81 13.04
N GLU A 234 2.15 -13.54 12.67
CA GLU A 234 0.96 -12.81 12.23
C GLU A 234 1.30 -11.94 11.03
N ILE A 235 0.49 -11.98 10.00
CA ILE A 235 0.71 -11.23 8.77
C ILE A 235 -0.57 -10.49 8.40
N THR A 236 -0.47 -9.16 8.38
CA THR A 236 -1.52 -8.27 7.87
C THR A 236 -1.07 -7.71 6.53
N ALA A 237 -1.89 -7.83 5.48
CA ALA A 237 -1.63 -7.16 4.22
C ALA A 237 -2.27 -5.77 4.21
N ALA A 238 -1.59 -4.78 3.62
CA ALA A 238 -2.12 -3.43 3.43
C ALA A 238 -1.81 -2.92 2.02
N ALA A 239 -2.78 -2.26 1.38
CA ALA A 239 -2.61 -1.67 0.06
C ALA A 239 -3.25 -0.28 -0.04
N VAL A 240 -2.81 0.49 -1.05
CA VAL A 240 -3.48 1.75 -1.42
C VAL A 240 -4.91 1.45 -1.87
N ALA A 241 -5.07 0.40 -2.70
CA ALA A 241 -6.38 0.06 -3.24
C ALA A 241 -6.61 -1.44 -3.34
N ALA A 242 -7.89 -1.83 -3.35
CA ALA A 242 -8.33 -3.17 -3.69
C ALA A 242 -9.35 -3.13 -4.83
N THR A 243 -9.40 -4.20 -5.62
CA THR A 243 -10.49 -4.36 -6.58
C THR A 243 -11.75 -4.80 -5.84
N GLU A 244 -12.87 -4.16 -6.16
CA GLU A 244 -14.18 -4.64 -5.79
C GLU A 244 -14.52 -5.83 -6.69
N GLU A 245 -14.67 -7.03 -6.14
CA GLU A 245 -15.32 -8.10 -6.88
C GLU A 245 -16.84 -7.89 -6.77
N LEU A 246 -17.43 -7.36 -7.83
CA LEU A 246 -18.88 -7.34 -7.95
C LEU A 246 -19.41 -8.78 -7.84
N PRO A 247 -20.43 -9.02 -6.99
CA PRO A 247 -21.09 -10.33 -6.91
C PRO A 247 -21.42 -10.82 -8.32
N LYS A 248 -21.18 -12.08 -8.63
CA LYS A 248 -21.40 -12.68 -9.96
C LYS A 248 -22.81 -12.44 -10.52
N SER A 249 -23.79 -12.18 -9.64
CA SER A 249 -25.15 -11.79 -10.00
C SER A 249 -25.25 -10.40 -10.68
N LEU A 250 -24.36 -9.47 -10.35
CA LEU A 250 -24.32 -8.10 -10.91
C LEU A 250 -23.43 -8.01 -12.15
N GLN A 251 -22.43 -8.90 -12.31
CA GLN A 251 -21.59 -8.94 -13.50
C GLN A 251 -22.37 -9.28 -14.77
N LYS A 252 -23.38 -10.17 -14.69
CA LYS A 252 -24.23 -10.54 -15.82
C LYS A 252 -25.19 -9.42 -16.31
N SER A 253 -25.47 -8.43 -15.48
CA SER A 253 -26.35 -7.30 -15.85
C SER A 253 -25.62 -6.17 -16.59
N THR A 254 -24.29 -6.08 -16.44
CA THR A 254 -23.47 -5.05 -17.11
C THR A 254 -23.04 -5.47 -18.53
N GLU A 255 -22.92 -6.78 -18.78
CA GLU A 255 -22.61 -7.32 -20.13
C GLU A 255 -23.80 -7.29 -21.09
N LYS A 256 -25.04 -7.22 -20.56
CA LYS A 256 -26.27 -7.13 -21.41
C LYS A 256 -26.65 -5.69 -21.83
N ARG A 257 -25.86 -4.69 -21.46
CA ARG A 257 -26.08 -3.26 -21.78
C ARG A 257 -24.98 -2.64 -22.65
N LYS A 258 -24.21 -3.46 -23.35
CA LYS A 258 -23.28 -3.02 -24.41
C LYS A 258 -23.75 -3.51 -25.77
#